data_3240cd162533ec21093dec4db5ce9bb8
#
_entry.id   3240cd162533ec21093dec4db5ce9bb8
#
_cell.length_a   1.000
_cell.length_b   1.000
_cell.length_c   1.000
_cell.angle_alpha   90.00
_cell.angle_beta   90.00
_cell.angle_gamma   90.00
#
_symmetry.space_group_name_H-M   'P 1'
#
loop_
_entity.id
_entity.type
_entity.pdbx_description
1 polymer ?
#
loop_
_entity_poly.entity_id
_entity_poly.type
_entity_poly.pdbx_seq_one_letter_code
_entity_poly.pdbx_strand_id
1 'polypeptide(L)'
;GNDYRRRDVPSLIRGMYRYHTHTLKWSDLGYNFLVDRFGRSWEGRAGGMTKPVRGAHTLGFNATSVGIAVIGTYTDVRPRPAVLTALVKLAAWKLDRYQRNPRAKTRVRSQGSDLFRQGKVVRLPVIDGHRDTNATECPGQVLYDLLPKLRNRTGNRVDRFD
;
A
#
# COMPACT_ATOMS: atom_id res chain seq x y z
N GLY A 1 -1.80 -17.25 -1.84
CA GLY A 1 -1.33 -17.82 -0.58
C GLY A 1 0.06 -17.32 -0.18
N ASN A 2 0.52 -17.77 0.98
CA ASN A 2 1.78 -17.28 1.57
C ASN A 2 2.96 -18.24 1.36
N ASP A 3 2.73 -19.37 0.70
CA ASP A 3 3.74 -20.40 0.51
C ASP A 3 4.37 -20.34 -0.89
N TYR A 4 5.28 -19.37 -1.06
CA TYR A 4 6.09 -19.21 -2.26
C TYR A 4 7.56 -19.00 -1.87
N ARG A 5 8.48 -19.39 -2.76
CA ARG A 5 9.92 -19.26 -2.54
C ARG A 5 10.42 -17.91 -3.05
N ARG A 6 11.57 -17.48 -2.56
CA ARG A 6 12.22 -16.21 -2.96
C ARG A 6 12.40 -16.08 -4.48
N ARG A 7 12.72 -17.19 -5.15
CA ARG A 7 12.91 -17.24 -6.61
C ARG A 7 11.60 -17.09 -7.40
N ASP A 8 10.46 -17.37 -6.78
CA ASP A 8 9.16 -17.36 -7.45
C ASP A 8 8.57 -15.92 -7.54
N VAL A 9 9.07 -14.99 -6.71
CA VAL A 9 8.51 -13.64 -6.59
C VAL A 9 8.47 -12.85 -7.90
N PRO A 10 9.53 -12.83 -8.75
CA PRO A 10 9.45 -12.15 -10.03
C PRO A 10 8.34 -12.70 -10.94
N SER A 11 8.08 -14.02 -10.91
CA SER A 11 7.00 -14.64 -11.68
C SER A 11 5.61 -14.28 -11.13
N LEU A 12 5.47 -14.19 -9.81
CA LEU A 12 4.23 -13.72 -9.17
C LEU A 12 3.91 -12.28 -9.55
N ILE A 13 4.91 -11.39 -9.52
CA ILE A 13 4.73 -9.98 -9.91
C ILE A 13 4.36 -9.88 -11.40
N ARG A 14 5.01 -10.61 -12.28
CA ARG A 14 4.64 -10.68 -13.70
C ARG A 14 3.25 -11.25 -13.92
N GLY A 15 2.83 -12.21 -13.09
CA GLY A 15 1.46 -12.75 -13.10
C GLY A 15 0.43 -11.69 -12.74
N MET A 16 0.67 -10.90 -11.69
CA MET A 16 -0.18 -9.76 -11.32
C MET A 16 -0.22 -8.70 -12.44
N TYR A 17 0.92 -8.37 -13.04
CA TYR A 17 0.99 -7.45 -14.17
C TYR A 17 0.10 -7.92 -15.33
N ARG A 18 0.22 -9.19 -15.74
CA ARG A 18 -0.63 -9.75 -16.81
C ARG A 18 -2.11 -9.69 -16.46
N TYR A 19 -2.48 -10.04 -15.23
CA TYR A 19 -3.86 -9.97 -14.78
C TYR A 19 -4.40 -8.53 -14.86
N HIS A 20 -3.65 -7.55 -14.34
CA HIS A 20 -4.06 -6.15 -14.39
C HIS A 20 -4.14 -5.61 -15.83
N THR A 21 -3.18 -5.93 -16.69
CA THR A 21 -3.12 -5.37 -18.05
C THR A 21 -3.99 -6.14 -19.06
N HIS A 22 -4.02 -7.46 -19.01
CA HIS A 22 -4.72 -8.27 -19.99
C HIS A 22 -6.17 -8.58 -19.58
N THR A 23 -6.42 -8.84 -18.29
CA THR A 23 -7.78 -9.17 -17.81
C THR A 23 -8.54 -7.93 -17.41
N LEU A 24 -7.96 -7.06 -16.57
CA LEU A 24 -8.62 -5.84 -16.12
C LEU A 24 -8.48 -4.66 -17.09
N LYS A 25 -7.65 -4.80 -18.13
CA LYS A 25 -7.40 -3.76 -19.15
C LYS A 25 -6.84 -2.46 -18.58
N TRP A 26 -6.12 -2.53 -17.47
CA TRP A 26 -5.38 -1.39 -16.94
C TRP A 26 -4.10 -1.17 -17.72
N SER A 27 -3.56 0.06 -17.64
CA SER A 27 -2.31 0.41 -18.34
C SER A 27 -1.06 -0.21 -17.73
N ASP A 28 -1.11 -0.64 -16.44
CA ASP A 28 0.03 -1.17 -15.69
C ASP A 28 -0.45 -1.85 -14.41
N LEU A 29 0.47 -2.32 -13.56
CA LEU A 29 0.18 -2.73 -12.19
C LEU A 29 -0.61 -1.65 -11.44
N GLY A 30 -1.60 -2.07 -10.66
CA GLY A 30 -2.40 -1.15 -9.86
C GLY A 30 -1.62 -0.52 -8.70
N TYR A 31 -0.71 -1.26 -8.10
CA TYR A 31 0.06 -0.84 -6.93
C TYR A 31 1.34 -0.10 -7.32
N ASN A 32 1.68 0.97 -6.58
CA ASN A 32 2.93 1.69 -6.78
C ASN A 32 4.14 0.86 -6.34
N PHE A 33 4.00 0.13 -5.25
CA PHE A 33 5.03 -0.75 -4.69
C PHE A 33 4.45 -2.08 -4.24
N LEU A 34 5.32 -3.08 -4.15
CA LEU A 34 5.00 -4.37 -3.57
C LEU A 34 6.06 -4.75 -2.53
N VAL A 35 5.65 -5.49 -1.52
CA VAL A 35 6.54 -6.08 -0.52
C VAL A 35 6.29 -7.58 -0.50
N ASP A 36 7.35 -8.38 -0.65
CA ASP A 36 7.24 -9.83 -0.57
C ASP A 36 7.39 -10.36 0.87
N ARG A 37 7.05 -11.63 1.10
CA ARG A 37 7.14 -12.27 2.44
C ARG A 37 8.54 -12.31 3.02
N PHE A 38 9.56 -12.04 2.22
CA PHE A 38 10.97 -12.01 2.63
C PHE A 38 11.45 -10.60 2.99
N GLY A 39 10.56 -9.59 2.90
CA GLY A 39 10.87 -8.19 3.21
C GLY A 39 11.61 -7.45 2.10
N ARG A 40 11.53 -7.91 0.86
CA ARG A 40 12.04 -7.17 -0.29
C ARG A 40 10.94 -6.25 -0.83
N SER A 41 11.30 -5.02 -1.12
CA SER A 41 10.43 -4.04 -1.78
C SER A 41 10.68 -4.03 -3.28
N TRP A 42 9.61 -3.88 -4.05
CA TRP A 42 9.62 -3.89 -5.50
C TRP A 42 8.89 -2.65 -6.02
N GLU A 43 9.43 -2.01 -7.05
CA GLU A 43 8.67 -1.04 -7.82
C GLU A 43 7.57 -1.79 -8.58
N GLY A 44 6.35 -1.30 -8.49
CA GLY A 44 5.20 -1.86 -9.19
C GLY A 44 4.89 -1.03 -10.43
N ARG A 45 3.94 -0.08 -10.29
CA ARG A 45 3.54 0.79 -11.39
C ARG A 45 4.71 1.67 -11.85
N ALA A 46 4.97 1.67 -13.15
CA ALA A 46 6.03 2.46 -13.76
C ALA A 46 5.78 3.98 -13.62
N GLY A 47 6.82 4.77 -13.75
CA GLY A 47 6.76 6.23 -13.70
C GLY A 47 7.81 6.88 -12.81
N GLY A 48 8.52 6.08 -12.04
CA GLY A 48 9.62 6.50 -11.16
C GLY A 48 9.23 6.50 -9.68
N MET A 49 10.03 5.81 -8.90
CA MET A 49 9.81 5.59 -7.45
C MET A 49 9.69 6.89 -6.64
N THR A 50 10.39 7.94 -7.07
CA THR A 50 10.40 9.23 -6.36
C THR A 50 9.24 10.14 -6.76
N LYS A 51 8.56 9.86 -7.87
CA LYS A 51 7.48 10.70 -8.41
C LYS A 51 6.12 10.35 -7.80
N PRO A 52 5.13 11.27 -7.85
CA PRO A 52 3.77 11.03 -7.39
C PRO A 52 2.96 10.28 -8.47
N VAL A 53 3.35 9.06 -8.77
CA VAL A 53 2.68 8.25 -9.80
C VAL A 53 1.30 7.84 -9.29
N ARG A 54 0.25 8.16 -10.07
CA ARG A 54 -1.12 7.74 -9.77
C ARG A 54 -1.26 6.24 -10.01
N GLY A 55 -1.68 5.50 -8.97
CA GLY A 55 -1.97 4.07 -9.05
C GLY A 55 -3.40 3.75 -9.49
N ALA A 56 -3.76 2.48 -9.41
CA ALA A 56 -5.11 1.95 -9.58
C ALA A 56 -5.34 0.88 -8.49
N HIS A 57 -5.31 1.29 -7.23
CA HIS A 57 -5.34 0.39 -6.07
C HIS A 57 -6.42 0.75 -5.04
N THR A 58 -7.02 1.94 -5.11
CA THR A 58 -8.11 2.38 -4.24
C THR A 58 -9.05 3.30 -5.00
N LEU A 59 -10.21 2.78 -5.38
CA LEU A 59 -11.21 3.55 -6.12
C LEU A 59 -11.57 4.83 -5.37
N GLY A 60 -11.56 5.96 -6.07
CA GLY A 60 -11.88 7.28 -5.52
C GLY A 60 -10.73 8.00 -4.81
N PHE A 61 -9.60 7.34 -4.55
CA PHE A 61 -8.48 7.92 -3.80
C PHE A 61 -7.09 7.71 -4.45
N ASN A 62 -7.04 7.14 -5.64
CA ASN A 62 -5.79 6.85 -6.36
C ASN A 62 -4.92 8.09 -6.64
N ALA A 63 -5.53 9.26 -6.84
CA ALA A 63 -4.80 10.49 -7.16
C ALA A 63 -4.07 11.10 -5.96
N THR A 64 -4.44 10.71 -4.74
CA THR A 64 -3.96 11.33 -3.49
C THR A 64 -3.25 10.35 -2.58
N SER A 65 -2.95 9.15 -3.07
CA SER A 65 -2.38 8.06 -2.27
C SER A 65 -1.30 7.28 -3.01
N VAL A 66 -0.53 6.53 -2.25
CA VAL A 66 0.47 5.57 -2.72
C VAL A 66 0.04 4.19 -2.26
N GLY A 67 -0.12 3.27 -3.19
CA GLY A 67 -0.51 1.88 -2.90
C GLY A 67 0.71 0.98 -2.71
N ILE A 68 0.77 0.33 -1.56
CA ILE A 68 1.78 -0.69 -1.24
C ILE A 68 1.04 -2.01 -1.01
N ALA A 69 1.24 -2.98 -1.89
CA ALA A 69 0.69 -4.32 -1.74
C ALA A 69 1.70 -5.25 -1.05
N VAL A 70 1.23 -6.01 -0.08
CA VAL A 70 2.01 -7.12 0.49
C VAL A 70 1.59 -8.41 -0.21
N ILE A 71 2.55 -9.07 -0.87
CA ILE A 71 2.28 -10.31 -1.61
C ILE A 71 1.97 -11.42 -0.61
N GLY A 72 0.70 -11.82 -0.55
CA GLY A 72 0.20 -12.85 0.37
C GLY A 72 -1.23 -12.60 0.82
N THR A 73 -1.68 -13.41 1.78
CA THR A 73 -2.99 -13.31 2.41
C THR A 73 -2.78 -13.21 3.93
N TYR A 74 -3.32 -12.16 4.54
CA TYR A 74 -3.10 -11.82 5.94
C TYR A 74 -4.40 -11.63 6.72
N THR A 75 -5.40 -12.42 6.39
CA THR A 75 -6.68 -12.45 7.11
C THR A 75 -6.52 -13.05 8.49
N ASP A 76 -5.81 -14.15 8.58
CA ASP A 76 -5.60 -14.97 9.79
C ASP A 76 -4.12 -15.32 10.05
N VAL A 77 -3.22 -14.98 9.12
CA VAL A 77 -1.78 -15.25 9.20
C VAL A 77 -1.01 -13.95 9.48
N ARG A 78 -0.10 -14.00 10.45
CA ARG A 78 0.73 -12.86 10.79
C ARG A 78 1.87 -12.69 9.76
N PRO A 79 2.07 -11.48 9.23
CA PRO A 79 3.24 -11.21 8.38
C PRO A 79 4.54 -11.39 9.16
N ARG A 80 5.57 -11.87 8.48
CA ARG A 80 6.92 -12.01 9.05
C ARG A 80 7.47 -10.65 9.49
N PRO A 81 8.32 -10.59 10.52
CA PRO A 81 8.95 -9.33 10.95
C PRO A 81 9.65 -8.56 9.83
N ALA A 82 10.26 -9.27 8.87
CA ALA A 82 10.91 -8.68 7.70
C ALA A 82 9.93 -7.89 6.82
N VAL A 83 8.68 -8.35 6.67
CA VAL A 83 7.63 -7.63 5.94
C VAL A 83 7.29 -6.31 6.63
N LEU A 84 7.09 -6.34 7.95
CA LEU A 84 6.79 -5.14 8.73
C LEU A 84 7.94 -4.14 8.67
N THR A 85 9.17 -4.61 8.72
CA THR A 85 10.37 -3.76 8.58
C THR A 85 10.45 -3.13 7.20
N ALA A 86 10.16 -3.87 6.14
CA ALA A 86 10.14 -3.34 4.77
C ALA A 86 9.03 -2.28 4.58
N LEU A 87 7.82 -2.54 5.09
CA LEU A 87 6.72 -1.58 5.07
C LEU A 87 7.08 -0.28 5.78
N VAL A 88 7.70 -0.36 6.97
CA VAL A 88 8.16 0.82 7.73
C VAL A 88 9.20 1.60 6.94
N LYS A 89 10.18 0.94 6.36
CA LYS A 89 11.24 1.60 5.56
C LYS A 89 10.67 2.31 4.34
N LEU A 90 9.82 1.63 3.59
CA LEU A 90 9.22 2.14 2.36
C LEU A 90 8.26 3.30 2.64
N ALA A 91 7.38 3.14 3.63
CA ALA A 91 6.45 4.18 4.03
C ALA A 91 7.16 5.42 4.60
N ALA A 92 8.18 5.24 5.44
CA ALA A 92 8.95 6.36 6.00
C ALA A 92 9.63 7.15 4.89
N TRP A 93 10.35 6.47 3.98
CA TRP A 93 11.00 7.11 2.85
C TRP A 93 10.01 7.89 1.96
N LYS A 94 8.85 7.30 1.68
CA LYS A 94 7.87 7.95 0.80
C LYS A 94 7.17 9.12 1.48
N LEU A 95 6.78 9.00 2.74
CA LEU A 95 6.09 10.04 3.51
C LEU A 95 7.00 11.23 3.84
N ASP A 96 8.28 10.96 4.16
CA ASP A 96 9.27 12.01 4.38
C ASP A 96 9.43 12.91 3.14
N ARG A 97 9.54 12.33 1.95
CA ARG A 97 9.61 13.09 0.69
C ARG A 97 8.45 14.05 0.46
N TYR A 98 7.27 13.75 1.01
CA TYR A 98 6.07 14.58 0.90
C TYR A 98 5.75 15.34 2.18
N GLN A 99 6.66 15.36 3.14
CA GLN A 99 6.51 16.03 4.44
C GLN A 99 5.18 15.64 5.12
N ARG A 100 4.89 14.33 5.16
CA ARG A 100 3.68 13.77 5.76
C ARG A 100 3.99 13.03 7.03
N ASN A 101 3.36 13.44 8.13
CA ASN A 101 3.49 12.75 9.41
C ASN A 101 2.75 11.40 9.39
N PRO A 102 3.47 10.27 9.53
CA PRO A 102 2.88 8.93 9.50
C PRO A 102 1.82 8.67 10.58
N ARG A 103 1.90 9.39 11.71
CA ARG A 103 0.99 9.24 12.86
C ARG A 103 -0.28 10.08 12.74
N ALA A 104 -0.31 11.00 11.79
CA ALA A 104 -1.42 11.94 11.63
C ALA A 104 -2.61 11.34 10.88
N LYS A 105 -3.71 12.09 10.91
CA LYS A 105 -4.84 11.95 9.99
C LYS A 105 -4.84 13.08 9.00
N THR A 106 -5.28 12.82 7.79
CA THR A 106 -5.41 13.82 6.72
C THR A 106 -6.85 13.89 6.22
N ARG A 107 -7.23 15.02 5.66
CA ARG A 107 -8.53 15.19 4.99
C ARG A 107 -8.34 15.01 3.49
N VAL A 108 -9.10 14.10 2.91
CA VAL A 108 -9.02 13.75 1.49
C VAL A 108 -10.41 13.83 0.87
N ARG A 109 -10.50 14.38 -0.32
CA ARG A 109 -11.76 14.46 -1.08
C ARG A 109 -11.91 13.21 -1.93
N SER A 110 -12.99 12.46 -1.72
CA SER A 110 -13.34 11.30 -2.54
C SER A 110 -13.67 11.70 -3.98
N GLN A 111 -13.15 10.93 -4.92
CA GLN A 111 -13.52 10.99 -6.34
C GLN A 111 -14.63 9.98 -6.69
N GLY A 112 -15.22 9.36 -5.68
CA GLY A 112 -16.26 8.33 -5.78
C GLY A 112 -15.70 6.93 -5.53
N SER A 113 -16.12 6.32 -4.43
CA SER A 113 -15.85 4.92 -4.09
C SER A 113 -17.16 4.26 -3.66
N ASP A 114 -17.11 2.96 -3.40
CA ASP A 114 -18.22 2.19 -2.85
C ASP A 114 -18.59 2.61 -1.40
N LEU A 115 -17.69 3.25 -0.66
CA LEU A 115 -17.98 3.77 0.69
C LEU A 115 -18.28 5.28 0.73
N PHE A 116 -17.74 6.05 -0.22
CA PHE A 116 -17.81 7.50 -0.17
C PHE A 116 -18.18 8.11 -1.53
N ARG A 117 -19.30 8.83 -1.57
CA ARG A 117 -19.71 9.55 -2.77
C ARG A 117 -18.65 10.57 -3.22
N GLN A 118 -18.62 10.85 -4.51
CA GLN A 118 -17.78 11.89 -5.09
C GLN A 118 -17.99 13.24 -4.38
N GLY A 119 -16.89 13.95 -4.12
CA GLY A 119 -16.88 15.26 -3.47
C GLY A 119 -16.87 15.21 -1.94
N LYS A 120 -17.20 14.07 -1.30
CA LYS A 120 -17.16 13.94 0.16
C LYS A 120 -15.72 14.08 0.67
N VAL A 121 -15.52 14.95 1.66
CA VAL A 121 -14.25 15.05 2.38
C VAL A 121 -14.23 14.02 3.52
N VAL A 122 -13.25 13.16 3.51
CA VAL A 122 -13.08 12.07 4.48
C VAL A 122 -11.81 12.32 5.29
N ARG A 123 -11.85 12.01 6.58
CA ARG A 123 -10.68 12.08 7.45
C ARG A 123 -10.08 10.68 7.62
N LEU A 124 -8.95 10.44 7.01
CA LEU A 124 -8.26 9.15 7.01
C LEU A 124 -6.92 9.21 7.75
N PRO A 125 -6.45 8.13 8.38
CA PRO A 125 -5.05 8.04 8.77
C PRO A 125 -4.13 8.21 7.56
N VAL A 126 -2.95 8.80 7.75
CA VAL A 126 -1.96 8.95 6.67
C VAL A 126 -1.48 7.59 6.15
N ILE A 127 -1.39 6.60 7.02
CA ILE A 127 -1.23 5.19 6.64
C ILE A 127 -2.52 4.46 6.99
N ASP A 128 -3.24 4.02 5.99
CA ASP A 128 -4.54 3.35 6.13
C ASP A 128 -4.56 1.98 5.41
N GLY A 129 -5.64 1.26 5.55
CA GLY A 129 -5.91 0.03 4.83
C GLY A 129 -6.92 0.27 3.70
N HIS A 130 -6.89 -0.57 2.68
CA HIS A 130 -7.82 -0.49 1.55
C HIS A 130 -9.29 -0.48 2.00
N ARG A 131 -9.63 -1.20 3.08
CA ARG A 131 -10.97 -1.22 3.68
C ARG A 131 -11.44 0.11 4.28
N ASP A 132 -10.54 1.04 4.52
CA ASP A 132 -10.91 2.38 5.02
C ASP A 132 -11.53 3.26 3.93
N THR A 133 -11.35 2.88 2.66
CA THR A 133 -11.79 3.65 1.48
C THR A 133 -12.75 2.87 0.57
N ASN A 134 -12.69 1.54 0.59
CA ASN A 134 -13.48 0.66 -0.27
C ASN A 134 -14.09 -0.51 0.51
N ALA A 135 -15.21 -1.05 0.04
CA ALA A 135 -15.86 -2.23 0.62
C ALA A 135 -15.06 -3.51 0.29
N THR A 136 -14.04 -3.79 1.06
CA THR A 136 -13.15 -4.95 0.89
C THR A 136 -12.59 -5.41 2.22
N GLU A 137 -12.19 -6.67 2.31
CA GLU A 137 -11.49 -7.21 3.47
C GLU A 137 -9.97 -6.91 3.46
N CYS A 138 -9.45 -6.41 2.32
CA CYS A 138 -8.05 -6.04 2.19
C CYS A 138 -7.67 -4.95 3.23
N PRO A 139 -6.52 -5.03 3.86
CA PRO A 139 -5.36 -5.92 3.64
C PRO A 139 -5.39 -7.25 4.39
N GLY A 140 -6.54 -7.68 4.88
CA GLY A 140 -6.73 -8.81 5.78
C GLY A 140 -6.66 -8.37 7.26
N GLN A 141 -7.42 -9.05 8.11
CA GLN A 141 -7.65 -8.59 9.49
C GLN A 141 -6.36 -8.45 10.28
N VAL A 142 -5.47 -9.46 10.21
CA VAL A 142 -4.23 -9.46 11.00
C VAL A 142 -3.27 -8.34 10.57
N LEU A 143 -3.17 -8.07 9.26
CA LEU A 143 -2.33 -6.96 8.78
C LEU A 143 -2.98 -5.60 9.12
N TYR A 144 -4.29 -5.49 9.02
CA TYR A 144 -5.02 -4.28 9.39
C TYR A 144 -4.81 -3.91 10.87
N ASP A 145 -4.87 -4.88 11.77
CA ASP A 145 -4.66 -4.68 13.21
C ASP A 145 -3.22 -4.23 13.54
N LEU A 146 -2.28 -4.45 12.64
CA LEU A 146 -0.89 -3.99 12.78
C LEU A 146 -0.66 -2.55 12.30
N LEU A 147 -1.62 -1.90 11.62
CA LEU A 147 -1.46 -0.54 11.09
C LEU A 147 -1.13 0.49 12.18
N PRO A 148 -1.74 0.50 13.38
CA PRO A 148 -1.33 1.43 14.45
C PRO A 148 0.15 1.28 14.82
N LYS A 149 0.65 0.05 14.94
CA LYS A 149 2.06 -0.23 15.19
C LYS A 149 2.95 0.22 14.03
N LEU A 150 2.51 0.01 12.79
CA LEU A 150 3.23 0.48 11.60
C LEU A 150 3.34 2.00 11.57
N ARG A 151 2.26 2.74 11.86
CA ARG A 151 2.26 4.21 11.96
C ARG A 151 3.31 4.71 12.96
N ASN A 152 3.34 4.14 14.16
CA ASN A 152 4.29 4.52 15.20
C ASN A 152 5.74 4.22 14.80
N ARG A 153 6.01 3.01 14.28
CA ARG A 153 7.35 2.63 13.83
C ARG A 153 7.82 3.48 12.63
N THR A 154 6.92 3.80 11.72
CA THR A 154 7.22 4.66 10.56
C THR A 154 7.53 6.08 11.02
N GLY A 155 6.76 6.63 11.95
CA GLY A 155 7.05 7.93 12.55
C GLY A 155 8.39 7.96 13.24
N ASN A 156 8.70 6.98 14.10
CA ASN A 156 10.02 6.88 14.76
C ASN A 156 11.19 6.78 13.77
N ARG A 157 10.93 6.28 12.56
CA ARG A 157 11.94 6.21 11.52
C ARG A 157 12.10 7.54 10.78
N VAL A 158 11.01 8.24 10.49
CA VAL A 158 11.05 9.60 9.90
C VAL A 158 11.76 10.56 10.83
N ASP A 159 11.46 10.52 12.13
CA ASP A 159 12.11 11.36 13.15
C ASP A 159 13.66 11.19 13.22
N ARG A 160 14.22 10.20 12.54
CA ARG A 160 15.67 9.97 12.45
C ARG A 160 16.30 10.50 11.16
N PHE A 161 15.48 11.00 10.23
CA PHE A 161 15.96 11.63 9.01
C PHE A 161 16.27 13.12 9.21
N ASP A 162 15.66 13.70 10.26
CA ASP A 162 15.88 15.06 10.72
C ASP A 162 17.09 15.10 11.69
#